data_c9cdfa8d317baa16888a11245788618e
#
_entry.id   c9cdfa8d317baa16888a11245788618e
#
_cell.length_a   1.000
_cell.length_b   1.000
_cell.length_c   1.000
_cell.angle_alpha   90.00
_cell.angle_beta   90.00
_cell.angle_gamma   90.00
#
_symmetry.space_group_name_H-M   'P 1'
#
loop_
_entity.id
_entity.type
_entity.pdbx_description
1 polymer ?
#
loop_
_entity_poly.entity_id
_entity_poly.type
_entity_poly.pdbx_seq_one_letter_code
_entity_poly.pdbx_strand_id
1 'polypeptide(L)'
;MSNYITLMGNLASDPQLRHAAERTVASFRLASNHRYFDSASQSWKGNEALFIETVCWGNLGENVAATLHKGDPVIVTGRLVSDEFIPQGEETVSYTHLTLPTIYSV
;
A
#
# COMPACT_ATOMS: atom_id res chain seq x y z
N MET A 1 -20.76 -1.96 2.13
CA MET A 1 -20.14 -1.29 0.98
C MET A 1 -18.64 -1.33 1.08
N SER A 2 -17.99 -1.68 0.00
CA SER A 2 -16.54 -1.78 0.00
C SER A 2 -15.92 -0.47 -0.48
N ASN A 3 -14.90 -0.01 0.23
CA ASN A 3 -14.17 1.20 -0.14
C ASN A 3 -12.94 0.80 -0.97
N TYR A 4 -13.16 0.65 -2.27
CA TYR A 4 -12.06 0.34 -3.18
C TYR A 4 -11.43 1.60 -3.69
N ILE A 5 -10.11 1.64 -3.69
CA ILE A 5 -9.36 2.74 -4.25
C ILE A 5 -8.27 2.22 -5.17
N THR A 6 -7.87 3.06 -6.10
CA THR A 6 -6.77 2.77 -7.00
C THR A 6 -5.68 3.80 -6.77
N LEU A 7 -4.47 3.33 -6.54
CA LEU A 7 -3.31 4.19 -6.30
C LEU A 7 -2.19 3.83 -7.26
N MET A 8 -1.45 4.83 -7.65
CA MET A 8 -0.27 4.68 -8.47
C MET A 8 0.93 5.14 -7.64
N GLY A 9 1.98 4.35 -7.64
CA GLY A 9 3.16 4.70 -6.87
C GLY A 9 4.29 3.70 -7.06
N ASN A 10 5.20 3.70 -6.10
CA ASN A 10 6.36 2.82 -6.12
C ASN A 10 6.43 2.06 -4.80
N LEU A 11 7.02 0.87 -4.83
CA LEU A 11 7.29 0.17 -3.60
C LEU A 11 8.37 0.93 -2.82
N ALA A 12 8.05 1.29 -1.58
CA ALA A 12 9.01 1.95 -0.69
C ALA A 12 9.82 0.94 0.10
N SER A 13 9.45 -0.34 0.05
CA SER A 13 10.18 -1.42 0.69
C SER A 13 10.03 -2.68 -0.15
N ASP A 14 10.94 -3.64 0.06
CA ASP A 14 10.79 -4.95 -0.57
C ASP A 14 9.61 -5.69 0.07
N PRO A 15 8.82 -6.42 -0.71
CA PRO A 15 7.74 -7.21 -0.14
C PRO A 15 8.27 -8.25 0.83
N GLN A 16 7.58 -8.38 1.95
CA GLN A 16 7.88 -9.39 2.96
C GLN A 16 6.81 -10.45 2.93
N LEU A 17 7.22 -11.68 2.69
CA LEU A 17 6.32 -12.82 2.65
C LEU A 17 6.27 -13.48 4.02
N ARG A 18 5.06 -13.69 4.52
CA ARG A 18 4.86 -14.38 5.79
C ARG A 18 3.76 -15.42 5.65
N HIS A 19 3.83 -16.42 6.48
CA HIS A 19 2.78 -17.43 6.56
C HIS A 19 2.00 -17.20 7.85
N ALA A 20 0.71 -16.89 7.71
CA ALA A 20 -0.16 -16.65 8.84
C ALA A 20 -1.25 -17.72 8.83
N ALA A 21 -1.24 -18.61 9.83
CA ALA A 21 -2.08 -19.78 9.90
C ALA A 21 -1.90 -20.64 8.64
N GLU A 22 -2.93 -20.81 7.83
CA GLU A 22 -2.82 -21.59 6.58
C GLU A 22 -2.72 -20.72 5.35
N ARG A 23 -2.50 -19.42 5.54
CA ARG A 23 -2.49 -18.47 4.42
C ARG A 23 -1.15 -17.78 4.31
N THR A 24 -0.78 -17.50 3.09
CA THR A 24 0.40 -16.71 2.79
C THR A 24 -0.01 -15.25 2.63
N VAL A 25 0.81 -14.35 3.16
CA VAL A 25 0.57 -12.93 3.03
C VAL A 25 1.87 -12.21 2.72
N ALA A 26 1.83 -11.31 1.75
CA ALA A 26 2.94 -10.43 1.44
C ALA A 26 2.54 -9.00 1.79
N SER A 27 3.46 -8.27 2.38
CA SER A 27 3.21 -6.87 2.71
C SER A 27 4.38 -6.02 2.26
N PHE A 28 4.06 -4.81 1.84
CA PHE A 28 5.07 -3.82 1.48
C PHE A 28 4.51 -2.43 1.75
N ARG A 29 5.40 -1.46 1.75
CA ARG A 29 5.01 -0.07 1.90
C ARG A 29 4.93 0.56 0.53
N LEU A 30 3.77 1.12 0.21
CA LEU A 30 3.57 1.84 -1.05
C LEU A 30 3.79 3.32 -0.83
N ALA A 31 4.61 3.93 -1.67
CA ALA A 31 4.78 5.37 -1.70
C ALA A 31 4.02 5.92 -2.91
N SER A 32 2.95 6.64 -2.65
CA SER A 32 2.14 7.23 -3.70
C SER A 32 2.33 8.73 -3.68
N ASN A 33 2.89 9.26 -4.75
CA ASN A 33 3.11 10.70 -4.89
C ASN A 33 1.95 11.30 -5.65
N HIS A 34 1.32 12.29 -5.02
CA HIS A 34 0.26 13.03 -5.66
C HIS A 34 0.81 14.40 -6.05
N ARG A 35 1.00 14.62 -7.36
CA ARG A 35 1.49 15.89 -7.88
C ARG A 35 0.50 16.45 -8.85
N TYR A 36 0.32 17.75 -8.81
CA TYR A 36 -0.54 18.45 -9.75
C TYR A 36 0.09 19.77 -10.14
N PHE A 37 -0.26 20.26 -11.34
CA PHE A 37 0.23 21.52 -11.82
C PHE A 37 -0.69 22.65 -11.37
N ASP A 38 -0.13 23.62 -10.66
CA ASP A 38 -0.88 24.79 -10.21
C ASP A 38 -0.69 25.91 -11.24
N SER A 39 -1.74 26.20 -12.00
CA SER A 39 -1.67 27.20 -13.06
C SER A 39 -1.51 28.63 -12.52
N ALA A 40 -1.93 28.88 -11.28
CA ALA A 40 -1.80 30.20 -10.67
C ALA A 40 -0.33 30.55 -10.40
N SER A 41 0.45 29.60 -9.92
CA SER A 41 1.87 29.79 -9.64
C SER A 41 2.78 29.26 -10.74
N GLN A 42 2.23 28.62 -11.78
CA GLN A 42 2.98 28.02 -12.86
C GLN A 42 4.03 27.03 -12.38
N SER A 43 3.67 26.23 -11.37
CA SER A 43 4.58 25.26 -10.80
C SER A 43 3.86 23.99 -10.38
N TRP A 44 4.64 22.92 -10.24
CA TRP A 44 4.13 21.65 -9.73
C TRP A 44 4.08 21.69 -8.21
N LYS A 45 2.97 21.21 -7.67
CA LYS A 45 2.74 21.15 -6.24
C LYS A 45 2.34 19.74 -5.81
N GLY A 46 2.28 19.52 -4.50
CA GLY A 46 1.88 18.24 -3.96
C GLY A 46 3.03 17.25 -3.91
N ASN A 47 4.14 17.62 -3.32
CA ASN A 47 5.34 16.80 -3.28
C ASN A 47 5.33 15.74 -2.20
N GLU A 48 4.36 15.76 -1.30
CA GLU A 48 4.36 14.84 -0.19
C GLU A 48 3.92 13.46 -0.63
N ALA A 49 4.71 12.47 -0.30
CA ALA A 49 4.36 11.08 -0.59
C ALA A 49 3.37 10.58 0.46
N LEU A 50 2.33 9.91 -0.01
CA LEU A 50 1.47 9.15 0.87
C LEU A 50 2.09 7.77 1.02
N PHE A 51 2.40 7.38 2.25
CA PHE A 51 2.90 6.04 2.54
C PHE A 51 1.78 5.21 3.12
N ILE A 52 1.53 4.06 2.52
CA ILE A 52 0.47 3.19 2.99
C ILE A 52 0.93 1.74 2.98
N GLU A 53 0.64 1.05 4.08
CA GLU A 53 0.93 -0.38 4.18
C GLU A 53 -0.01 -1.13 3.26
N THR A 54 0.54 -2.03 2.46
CA THR A 54 -0.21 -2.75 1.44
C THR A 54 -0.06 -4.23 1.66
N VAL A 55 -1.17 -4.96 1.65
CA VAL A 55 -1.21 -6.38 2.01
C VAL A 55 -1.82 -7.17 0.86
N CYS A 56 -1.17 -8.27 0.49
CA CYS A 56 -1.62 -9.16 -0.58
C CYS A 56 -1.69 -10.58 -0.05
N TRP A 57 -2.85 -11.22 -0.19
CA TRP A 57 -3.07 -12.56 0.34
C TRP A 57 -2.94 -13.64 -0.73
N GLY A 58 -2.52 -14.82 -0.33
CA GLY A 58 -2.53 -16.01 -1.16
C GLY A 58 -1.58 -15.93 -2.35
N ASN A 59 -2.04 -16.39 -3.50
CA ASN A 59 -1.22 -16.44 -4.70
C ASN A 59 -0.75 -15.06 -5.17
N LEU A 60 -1.58 -14.05 -5.00
CA LEU A 60 -1.17 -12.69 -5.32
C LEU A 60 0.02 -12.27 -4.45
N GLY A 61 -0.03 -12.58 -3.17
CA GLY A 61 1.08 -12.29 -2.26
C GLY A 61 2.37 -13.01 -2.66
N GLU A 62 2.27 -14.27 -3.01
CA GLU A 62 3.42 -15.04 -3.46
C GLU A 62 4.03 -14.45 -4.73
N ASN A 63 3.18 -14.08 -5.69
CA ASN A 63 3.63 -13.49 -6.93
C ASN A 63 4.29 -12.13 -6.71
N VAL A 64 3.71 -11.32 -5.85
CA VAL A 64 4.27 -10.00 -5.51
C VAL A 64 5.65 -10.16 -4.88
N ALA A 65 5.78 -11.07 -3.92
CA ALA A 65 7.07 -11.30 -3.25
C ALA A 65 8.13 -11.83 -4.20
N ALA A 66 7.71 -12.59 -5.21
CA ALA A 66 8.64 -13.18 -6.18
C ALA A 66 9.08 -12.22 -7.28
N THR A 67 8.26 -11.22 -7.60
CA THR A 67 8.47 -10.41 -8.80
C THR A 67 8.73 -8.93 -8.55
N LEU A 68 8.27 -8.39 -7.44
CA LEU A 68 8.38 -6.96 -7.18
C LEU A 68 9.46 -6.66 -6.16
N HIS A 69 10.08 -5.50 -6.31
CA HIS A 69 11.18 -5.04 -5.46
C HIS A 69 11.01 -3.58 -5.12
N LYS A 70 11.69 -3.15 -4.07
CA LYS A 70 11.72 -1.75 -3.68
C LYS A 70 12.08 -0.88 -4.88
N GLY A 71 11.30 0.16 -5.11
CA GLY A 71 11.49 1.09 -6.22
C GLY A 71 10.64 0.80 -7.44
N ASP A 72 10.04 -0.39 -7.53
CA ASP A 72 9.24 -0.74 -8.70
C ASP A 72 7.96 0.08 -8.77
N PRO A 73 7.62 0.62 -9.94
CA PRO A 73 6.37 1.36 -10.12
C PRO A 73 5.20 0.38 -10.27
N VAL A 74 4.11 0.68 -9.60
CA VAL A 74 2.92 -0.17 -9.61
C VAL A 74 1.65 0.65 -9.61
N ILE A 75 0.58 0.01 -10.08
CA ILE A 75 -0.79 0.50 -9.92
C ILE A 75 -1.50 -0.54 -9.08
N VAL A 76 -2.06 -0.13 -7.95
CA VAL A 76 -2.74 -1.03 -7.03
C VAL A 76 -4.20 -0.66 -6.92
N THR A 77 -5.06 -1.67 -6.88
CA THR A 77 -6.48 -1.49 -6.57
C THR A 77 -6.79 -2.38 -5.40
N GLY A 78 -7.38 -1.84 -4.37
CA GLY A 78 -7.67 -2.61 -3.19
C GLY A 78 -8.66 -1.93 -2.27
N ARG A 79 -8.95 -2.62 -1.20
CA ARG A 79 -9.87 -2.14 -0.18
C ARG A 79 -9.08 -1.50 0.96
N LEU A 80 -9.48 -0.29 1.30
CA LEU A 80 -8.91 0.42 2.42
C LEU A 80 -9.52 -0.12 3.71
N VAL A 81 -8.67 -0.57 4.62
CA VAL A 81 -9.09 -1.16 5.89
C VAL A 81 -8.39 -0.42 7.02
N SER A 82 -9.16 -0.12 8.06
CA SER A 82 -8.61 0.52 9.24
C SER A 82 -8.74 -0.45 10.42
N ASP A 83 -7.62 -0.74 11.05
CA ASP A 83 -7.58 -1.60 12.22
C ASP A 83 -7.23 -0.79 13.45
N GLU A 84 -7.82 -1.17 14.57
CA GLU A 84 -7.54 -0.56 15.85
C GLU A 84 -6.79 -1.55 16.71
N PHE A 85 -5.86 -1.03 17.48
CA PHE A 85 -5.07 -1.86 18.35
C PHE A 85 -4.77 -1.05 19.62
N ILE A 86 -4.84 -1.73 20.76
CA ILE A 86 -4.58 -1.10 22.06
C ILE A 86 -3.26 -1.64 22.58
N PRO A 87 -2.18 -0.84 22.54
CA PRO A 87 -0.94 -1.24 23.16
C PRO A 87 -1.16 -1.39 24.67
N GLN A 88 -0.36 -2.21 25.28
CA GLN A 88 -0.53 -2.53 26.69
C GLN A 88 -0.51 -1.28 27.56
N GLY A 89 -1.64 -1.00 28.21
CA GLY A 89 -1.78 0.10 29.13
C GLY A 89 -1.90 1.48 28.47
N GLU A 90 -2.13 1.53 27.17
CA GLU A 90 -2.08 2.76 26.42
C GLU A 90 -3.37 3.09 25.68
N GLU A 91 -3.36 4.19 24.96
CA GLU A 91 -4.48 4.61 24.14
C GLU A 91 -4.66 3.71 22.93
N THR A 92 -5.89 3.68 22.40
CA THR A 92 -6.18 2.99 21.17
C THR A 92 -5.40 3.62 20.01
N VAL A 93 -4.69 2.80 19.26
CA VAL A 93 -3.98 3.24 18.07
C VAL A 93 -4.67 2.67 16.85
N SER A 94 -5.02 3.55 15.92
CA SER A 94 -5.62 3.15 14.65
C SER A 94 -4.56 3.24 13.55
N TYR A 95 -4.54 2.26 12.68
CA TYR A 95 -3.73 2.38 11.47
C TYR A 95 -4.53 1.88 10.28
N THR A 96 -4.18 2.41 9.11
CA THR A 96 -4.87 2.13 7.87
C THR A 96 -3.94 1.37 6.94
N HIS A 97 -4.46 0.33 6.33
CA HIS A 97 -3.71 -0.41 5.34
C HIS A 97 -4.61 -0.74 4.15
N LEU A 98 -3.98 -1.10 3.05
CA LEU A 98 -4.67 -1.44 1.82
C LEU A 98 -4.56 -2.93 1.58
N THR A 99 -5.70 -3.60 1.46
CA THR A 99 -5.74 -5.02 1.11
C THR A 99 -6.05 -5.15 -0.37
N LEU A 100 -5.12 -5.75 -1.11
CA LEU A 100 -5.20 -5.76 -2.56
C LEU A 100 -5.90 -7.00 -3.11
N PRO A 101 -6.89 -6.81 -3.99
CA PRO A 101 -7.23 -7.85 -4.94
C PRO A 101 -6.39 -7.78 -6.20
N THR A 102 -5.83 -6.62 -6.55
CA THR A 102 -5.16 -6.46 -7.84
C THR A 102 -3.97 -5.51 -7.76
N ILE A 103 -2.88 -5.89 -8.42
CA ILE A 103 -1.71 -5.05 -8.56
C ILE A 103 -1.12 -5.24 -9.96
N TYR A 104 -0.73 -4.15 -10.59
CA TYR A 104 -0.09 -4.16 -11.91
C TYR A 104 1.27 -3.50 -11.81
N SER A 105 2.26 -4.17 -12.40
CA SER A 105 3.58 -3.58 -12.58
C SER A 105 3.52 -2.64 -13.79
N VAL A 106 4.06 -1.48 -13.62
CA VAL A 106 4.09 -0.47 -14.70
C VAL A 106 5.33 -0.64 -15.55
#